data_d048fb9faa872048cae82eb5f196b05c
#
_entry.id   d048fb9faa872048cae82eb5f196b05c
#
_cell.length_a   1.000
_cell.length_b   1.000
_cell.length_c   1.000
_cell.angle_alpha   90.00
_cell.angle_beta   90.00
_cell.angle_gamma   90.00
#
_symmetry.space_group_name_H-M   'P 1'
#
loop_
_entity.id
_entity.type
_entity.pdbx_description
1 polymer ?
#
loop_
_entity_poly.entity_id
_entity_poly.type
_entity_poly.pdbx_seq_one_letter_code
_entity_poly.pdbx_strand_id
1 'polypeptide(L)'
;FGESENVNVKFVAATYDEKGNKLDTPGVEYVKWNGTYPISPLKFMGDNSGKYVSYLWDPNEYINVMMYNFADGGDSDEGTVLGISHMPYTIVGSTALEGLETTKAKNIQKRQLKYPHCVSINSLYANKNGNGGYYESDRYANSNHEATYISPFDVVVTLSHELGHYLGLFHAFSEHKVENADGTTTTDASEGCYDTDYCDDTPSYNRTEYMVYIEYYMKSHTTPRLQDVLLRTPCDGDNYLSANIMDYSYTLGYKISAQQKARIRNVMYYSPLIPGPKKNGANTRAAGYEAEGKLDLKPVIIK
;
A
#
# COMPACT_ATOMS: atom_id res chain seq x y z
N PHE A 1 17.72 12.88 9.67
CA PHE A 1 16.58 12.43 8.85
C PHE A 1 15.23 12.95 9.39
N GLY A 2 15.18 13.52 10.58
CA GLY A 2 13.98 14.06 11.19
C GLY A 2 13.08 12.99 11.83
N GLU A 3 12.07 13.46 12.57
CA GLU A 3 11.10 12.60 13.24
C GLU A 3 9.94 12.25 12.29
N SER A 4 9.32 11.09 12.52
CA SER A 4 8.08 10.67 11.86
C SER A 4 6.87 11.13 12.68
N GLU A 5 5.81 11.52 12.01
CA GLU A 5 4.53 11.76 12.68
C GLU A 5 3.93 10.46 13.24
N ASN A 6 3.43 10.53 14.46
CA ASN A 6 2.67 9.44 15.03
C ASN A 6 1.23 9.47 14.49
N VAL A 7 0.86 8.50 13.69
CA VAL A 7 -0.49 8.38 13.10
C VAL A 7 -1.55 7.92 14.10
N ASN A 8 -1.14 7.49 15.31
CA ASN A 8 -2.00 6.92 16.35
C ASN A 8 -2.85 5.74 15.82
N VAL A 9 -2.24 4.88 15.03
CA VAL A 9 -2.81 3.61 14.55
C VAL A 9 -2.07 2.47 15.20
N LYS A 10 -2.83 1.47 15.68
CA LYS A 10 -2.27 0.23 16.20
C LYS A 10 -2.92 -0.93 15.47
N PHE A 11 -2.14 -1.71 14.78
CA PHE A 11 -2.57 -2.99 14.21
C PHE A 11 -2.54 -4.06 15.30
N VAL A 12 -3.61 -4.86 15.36
CA VAL A 12 -3.76 -5.93 16.35
C VAL A 12 -4.11 -7.20 15.60
N ALA A 13 -3.31 -8.24 15.81
CA ALA A 13 -3.59 -9.55 15.23
C ALA A 13 -4.88 -10.14 15.82
N ALA A 14 -5.80 -10.59 14.97
CA ALA A 14 -7.03 -11.27 15.41
C ALA A 14 -6.69 -12.60 16.10
N THR A 15 -7.33 -12.89 17.21
CA THR A 15 -7.14 -14.17 17.94
C THR A 15 -8.16 -15.23 17.57
N TYR A 16 -9.26 -14.81 16.96
CA TYR A 16 -10.37 -15.65 16.51
C TYR A 16 -10.74 -15.29 15.07
N ASP A 17 -11.19 -16.29 14.30
CA ASP A 17 -11.76 -16.08 12.98
C ASP A 17 -13.17 -15.44 13.04
N GLU A 18 -13.76 -15.11 11.89
CA GLU A 18 -15.12 -14.54 11.79
C GLU A 18 -16.22 -15.48 12.34
N LYS A 19 -15.92 -16.77 12.50
CA LYS A 19 -16.85 -17.80 13.04
C LYS A 19 -16.68 -18.02 14.53
N GLY A 20 -15.71 -17.35 15.16
CA GLY A 20 -15.38 -17.48 16.57
C GLY A 20 -14.46 -18.66 16.91
N ASN A 21 -13.83 -19.30 15.92
CA ASN A 21 -12.82 -20.32 16.17
C ASN A 21 -11.49 -19.64 16.49
N LYS A 22 -10.78 -20.17 17.48
CA LYS A 22 -9.47 -19.67 17.85
C LYS A 22 -8.46 -20.00 16.75
N LEU A 23 -7.68 -19.01 16.34
CA LEU A 23 -6.59 -19.18 15.38
C LEU A 23 -5.37 -19.84 16.05
N ASP A 24 -4.71 -20.75 15.36
CA ASP A 24 -3.46 -21.38 15.82
C ASP A 24 -2.33 -20.33 15.93
N THR A 25 -2.29 -19.41 14.99
CA THR A 25 -1.40 -18.25 15.00
C THR A 25 -2.25 -16.98 14.92
N PRO A 26 -2.19 -16.09 15.93
CA PRO A 26 -2.97 -14.85 15.89
C PRO A 26 -2.74 -14.06 14.59
N GLY A 27 -3.84 -13.65 13.96
CA GLY A 27 -3.84 -12.89 12.71
C GLY A 27 -3.55 -13.69 11.44
N VAL A 28 -3.35 -15.02 11.53
CA VAL A 28 -3.01 -15.85 10.37
C VAL A 28 -4.07 -16.92 10.13
N GLU A 29 -4.63 -16.93 8.93
CA GLU A 29 -5.50 -18.00 8.41
C GLU A 29 -4.86 -18.59 7.14
N TYR A 30 -4.77 -19.92 7.07
CA TYR A 30 -4.31 -20.61 5.87
C TYR A 30 -5.50 -20.98 4.99
N VAL A 31 -5.59 -20.37 3.83
CA VAL A 31 -6.68 -20.56 2.89
C VAL A 31 -6.26 -21.50 1.76
N LYS A 32 -7.07 -22.52 1.48
CA LYS A 32 -6.83 -23.44 0.37
C LYS A 32 -7.05 -22.71 -0.96
N TRP A 33 -6.02 -22.65 -1.78
CA TRP A 33 -6.09 -22.16 -3.14
C TRP A 33 -6.36 -23.31 -4.13
N ASN A 34 -7.39 -23.15 -4.96
CA ASN A 34 -7.77 -24.14 -5.97
C ASN A 34 -7.44 -23.72 -7.41
N GLY A 35 -6.76 -22.59 -7.59
CA GLY A 35 -6.35 -22.07 -8.89
C GLY A 35 -4.91 -22.42 -9.28
N THR A 36 -4.44 -21.82 -10.35
CA THR A 36 -3.04 -21.94 -10.80
C THR A 36 -2.11 -21.17 -9.85
N TYR A 37 -0.93 -21.71 -9.61
CA TYR A 37 0.11 -21.12 -8.78
C TYR A 37 1.42 -21.04 -9.57
N PRO A 38 2.21 -19.96 -9.55
CA PRO A 38 2.03 -18.72 -8.79
C PRO A 38 0.84 -17.89 -9.26
N ILE A 39 0.42 -16.90 -8.46
CA ILE A 39 -0.80 -16.10 -8.70
C ILE A 39 -0.42 -14.72 -9.22
N SER A 40 -1.00 -14.28 -10.34
CA SER A 40 -0.85 -12.88 -10.77
C SER A 40 -1.59 -11.94 -9.80
N PRO A 41 -0.89 -11.02 -9.12
CA PRO A 41 -1.51 -10.14 -8.14
C PRO A 41 -2.53 -9.19 -8.77
N LEU A 42 -2.24 -8.61 -9.94
CA LEU A 42 -3.18 -7.74 -10.65
C LEU A 42 -4.45 -8.48 -11.06
N LYS A 43 -4.33 -9.73 -11.59
CA LYS A 43 -5.51 -10.54 -11.94
C LYS A 43 -6.30 -10.98 -10.72
N PHE A 44 -5.64 -11.23 -9.59
CA PHE A 44 -6.34 -11.54 -8.33
C PHE A 44 -7.09 -10.32 -7.81
N MET A 45 -6.42 -9.20 -7.68
CA MET A 45 -7.00 -7.99 -7.09
C MET A 45 -7.97 -7.27 -8.03
N GLY A 46 -7.79 -7.36 -9.35
CA GLY A 46 -8.66 -6.80 -10.36
C GLY A 46 -9.85 -7.71 -10.76
N ASP A 47 -9.99 -8.90 -10.16
CA ASP A 47 -11.10 -9.80 -10.49
C ASP A 47 -12.45 -9.26 -10.01
N ASN A 48 -13.34 -8.97 -10.96
CA ASN A 48 -14.66 -8.38 -10.70
C ASN A 48 -15.81 -9.40 -10.62
N SER A 49 -15.50 -10.69 -10.65
CA SER A 49 -16.53 -11.75 -10.58
C SER A 49 -17.10 -11.94 -9.17
N GLY A 50 -16.44 -11.41 -8.16
CA GLY A 50 -16.78 -11.60 -6.75
C GLY A 50 -16.30 -12.92 -6.13
N LYS A 51 -15.66 -13.81 -6.92
CA LYS A 51 -15.23 -15.13 -6.42
C LYS A 51 -14.18 -15.02 -5.32
N TYR A 52 -13.27 -14.04 -5.42
CA TYR A 52 -12.19 -13.85 -4.45
C TYR A 52 -12.60 -13.07 -3.20
N VAL A 53 -13.76 -12.41 -3.23
CA VAL A 53 -14.34 -11.76 -2.04
C VAL A 53 -14.59 -12.76 -0.91
N SER A 54 -14.81 -14.04 -1.24
CA SER A 54 -14.98 -15.09 -0.25
C SER A 54 -13.75 -15.35 0.63
N TYR A 55 -12.57 -15.00 0.18
CA TYR A 55 -11.32 -15.13 0.94
C TYR A 55 -11.09 -14.00 1.95
N LEU A 56 -11.80 -12.89 1.82
CA LEU A 56 -11.71 -11.79 2.77
C LEU A 56 -12.46 -12.11 4.08
N TRP A 57 -11.95 -11.59 5.16
CA TRP A 57 -12.78 -11.27 6.33
C TRP A 57 -13.47 -9.92 6.09
N ASP A 58 -14.50 -9.58 6.87
CA ASP A 58 -15.24 -8.33 6.64
C ASP A 58 -14.28 -7.11 6.66
N PRO A 59 -14.09 -6.41 5.55
CA PRO A 59 -13.14 -5.30 5.48
C PRO A 59 -13.55 -4.09 6.32
N ASN A 60 -14.78 -4.05 6.86
CA ASN A 60 -15.17 -3.02 7.82
C ASN A 60 -14.63 -3.30 9.24
N GLU A 61 -14.24 -4.54 9.52
CA GLU A 61 -13.74 -4.98 10.84
C GLU A 61 -12.27 -5.37 10.79
N TYR A 62 -11.77 -5.83 9.63
CA TYR A 62 -10.41 -6.36 9.46
C TYR A 62 -9.71 -5.77 8.24
N ILE A 63 -8.43 -5.51 8.38
CA ILE A 63 -7.55 -5.29 7.23
C ILE A 63 -7.10 -6.67 6.73
N ASN A 64 -7.42 -6.96 5.47
CA ASN A 64 -7.06 -8.21 4.83
C ASN A 64 -5.72 -8.07 4.13
N VAL A 65 -4.73 -8.85 4.56
CA VAL A 65 -3.41 -8.95 3.91
C VAL A 65 -3.28 -10.35 3.33
N MET A 66 -3.26 -10.46 2.02
CA MET A 66 -3.08 -11.71 1.29
C MET A 66 -1.61 -11.96 1.05
N MET A 67 -1.11 -13.11 1.46
CA MET A 67 0.29 -13.48 1.27
C MET A 67 0.36 -14.73 0.38
N TYR A 68 0.97 -14.59 -0.80
CA TYR A 68 1.12 -15.67 -1.76
C TYR A 68 2.30 -15.40 -2.70
N ASN A 69 2.78 -16.43 -3.38
CA ASN A 69 3.82 -16.28 -4.40
C ASN A 69 3.22 -15.58 -5.63
N PHE A 70 3.74 -14.42 -5.94
CA PHE A 70 3.33 -13.69 -7.15
C PHE A 70 3.84 -14.41 -8.38
N ALA A 71 2.95 -14.65 -9.34
CA ALA A 71 3.40 -14.89 -10.70
C ALA A 71 4.17 -13.64 -11.11
N ASP A 72 5.39 -13.85 -11.59
CA ASP A 72 6.26 -12.77 -12.02
C ASP A 72 5.41 -11.74 -12.74
N GLY A 73 5.49 -10.54 -12.27
CA GLY A 73 4.97 -9.43 -13.02
C GLY A 73 5.63 -9.54 -14.37
N GLY A 74 4.94 -10.18 -15.31
CA GLY A 74 5.51 -10.65 -16.56
C GLY A 74 5.97 -9.54 -17.49
N ASP A 75 6.12 -8.34 -16.98
CA ASP A 75 6.73 -7.20 -17.66
C ASP A 75 7.84 -6.67 -16.76
N SER A 76 8.95 -7.30 -16.90
CA SER A 76 10.19 -7.16 -16.15
C SER A 76 10.94 -5.83 -16.32
N ASP A 77 10.39 -4.87 -17.02
CA ASP A 77 11.01 -3.54 -17.16
C ASP A 77 10.86 -2.69 -15.90
N GLU A 78 9.94 -3.04 -14.99
CA GLU A 78 9.68 -2.30 -13.75
C GLU A 78 10.28 -2.93 -12.47
N GLY A 79 10.97 -4.05 -12.57
CA GLY A 79 11.54 -4.75 -11.42
C GLY A 79 10.57 -5.71 -10.73
N THR A 80 10.98 -6.23 -9.56
CA THR A 80 10.20 -7.21 -8.80
C THR A 80 9.11 -6.55 -7.97
N VAL A 81 7.86 -6.96 -8.14
CA VAL A 81 6.72 -6.51 -7.32
C VAL A 81 6.75 -7.23 -5.97
N LEU A 82 6.92 -6.49 -4.89
CA LEU A 82 6.98 -6.99 -3.52
C LEU A 82 5.62 -6.97 -2.82
N GLY A 83 4.84 -5.97 -3.11
CA GLY A 83 3.49 -5.76 -2.59
C GLY A 83 2.62 -5.02 -3.59
N ILE A 84 1.33 -5.00 -3.32
CA ILE A 84 0.33 -4.30 -4.11
C ILE A 84 -0.90 -4.05 -3.24
N SER A 85 -1.51 -2.89 -3.35
CA SER A 85 -2.63 -2.49 -2.50
C SER A 85 -3.81 -1.94 -3.28
N HIS A 86 -5.02 -2.21 -2.78
CA HIS A 86 -6.18 -1.40 -3.14
C HIS A 86 -6.14 -0.07 -2.40
N MET A 87 -6.41 1.01 -3.13
CA MET A 87 -6.67 2.31 -2.52
C MET A 87 -8.06 2.34 -1.87
N PRO A 88 -8.26 3.11 -0.80
CA PRO A 88 -9.59 3.27 -0.20
C PRO A 88 -10.47 4.15 -1.07
N TYR A 89 -11.79 4.02 -0.87
CA TYR A 89 -12.77 4.95 -1.43
C TYR A 89 -13.00 6.10 -0.46
N THR A 90 -13.31 7.28 -1.00
CA THR A 90 -13.74 8.42 -0.20
C THR A 90 -15.22 8.70 -0.43
N ILE A 91 -15.93 9.20 0.59
CA ILE A 91 -17.35 9.55 0.46
C ILE A 91 -17.47 10.90 -0.23
N VAL A 92 -18.37 10.99 -1.22
CA VAL A 92 -18.71 12.27 -1.88
C VAL A 92 -19.13 13.31 -0.84
N GLY A 93 -18.49 14.48 -0.84
CA GLY A 93 -18.80 15.59 0.07
C GLY A 93 -17.56 16.27 0.64
N SER A 94 -17.74 17.03 1.70
CA SER A 94 -16.69 17.87 2.30
C SER A 94 -15.53 17.12 2.95
N THR A 95 -15.66 15.81 3.13
CA THR A 95 -14.61 14.94 3.67
C THR A 95 -13.91 14.11 2.59
N ALA A 96 -14.29 14.31 1.31
CA ALA A 96 -13.63 13.66 0.19
C ALA A 96 -12.16 14.06 0.12
N LEU A 97 -11.31 13.08 -0.15
CA LEU A 97 -9.88 13.31 -0.36
C LEU A 97 -9.58 13.34 -1.85
N GLU A 98 -8.80 14.33 -2.24
CA GLU A 98 -8.30 14.44 -3.59
C GLU A 98 -7.44 13.22 -3.95
N GLY A 99 -7.55 12.79 -5.21
CA GLY A 99 -6.87 11.62 -5.75
C GLY A 99 -7.58 10.29 -5.53
N LEU A 100 -8.43 10.14 -4.49
CA LEU A 100 -9.15 8.91 -4.22
C LEU A 100 -10.46 8.81 -5.02
N GLU A 101 -10.82 7.58 -5.40
CA GLU A 101 -12.11 7.29 -6.01
C GLU A 101 -13.26 7.56 -5.04
N THR A 102 -14.35 8.14 -5.55
CA THR A 102 -15.48 8.58 -4.72
C THR A 102 -16.64 7.61 -4.78
N THR A 103 -17.36 7.47 -3.66
CA THR A 103 -18.61 6.72 -3.58
C THR A 103 -19.67 7.49 -2.80
N LYS A 104 -20.94 7.28 -3.14
CA LYS A 104 -22.08 7.76 -2.34
C LYS A 104 -22.45 6.77 -1.22
N ALA A 105 -22.00 5.53 -1.33
CA ALA A 105 -22.32 4.48 -0.36
C ALA A 105 -21.46 4.65 0.89
N LYS A 106 -22.10 4.95 2.02
CA LYS A 106 -21.45 5.14 3.33
C LYS A 106 -21.18 3.80 4.03
N ASN A 107 -22.09 2.86 3.85
CA ASN A 107 -22.01 1.51 4.42
C ASN A 107 -21.98 0.50 3.28
N ILE A 108 -20.83 -0.13 3.09
CA ILE A 108 -20.65 -1.15 2.06
C ILE A 108 -20.40 -2.47 2.76
N GLN A 109 -21.27 -3.44 2.52
CA GLN A 109 -21.13 -4.77 3.09
C GLN A 109 -20.24 -5.64 2.21
N LYS A 110 -19.49 -6.57 2.80
CA LYS A 110 -18.65 -7.55 2.10
C LYS A 110 -19.39 -8.22 0.92
N ARG A 111 -20.67 -8.60 1.11
CA ARG A 111 -21.50 -9.24 0.06
C ARG A 111 -21.76 -8.35 -1.18
N GLN A 112 -21.57 -7.03 -1.08
CA GLN A 112 -21.77 -6.08 -2.16
C GLN A 112 -20.51 -5.87 -3.01
N LEU A 113 -19.36 -6.37 -2.55
CA LEU A 113 -18.10 -6.24 -3.26
C LEU A 113 -18.06 -7.17 -4.48
N LYS A 114 -17.54 -6.66 -5.58
CA LYS A 114 -17.10 -7.44 -6.75
C LYS A 114 -15.61 -7.77 -6.66
N TYR A 115 -14.80 -6.83 -6.19
CA TYR A 115 -13.35 -6.93 -6.10
C TYR A 115 -12.90 -7.31 -4.67
N PRO A 116 -11.82 -8.08 -4.51
CA PRO A 116 -11.28 -8.41 -3.20
C PRO A 116 -10.49 -7.23 -2.61
N HIS A 117 -11.16 -6.34 -1.89
CA HIS A 117 -10.54 -5.16 -1.28
C HIS A 117 -9.53 -5.56 -0.20
N CYS A 118 -8.24 -5.56 -0.54
CA CYS A 118 -7.16 -6.07 0.32
C CYS A 118 -5.79 -5.47 -0.05
N VAL A 119 -4.79 -5.85 0.74
CA VAL A 119 -3.36 -5.74 0.44
C VAL A 119 -2.86 -7.12 0.02
N SER A 120 -1.93 -7.21 -0.91
CA SER A 120 -1.24 -8.45 -1.27
C SER A 120 0.27 -8.30 -1.14
N ILE A 121 0.92 -9.30 -0.56
CA ILE A 121 2.38 -9.33 -0.33
C ILE A 121 2.98 -10.57 -1.00
N ASN A 122 4.09 -10.39 -1.69
CA ASN A 122 4.81 -11.48 -2.32
C ASN A 122 5.51 -12.35 -1.27
N SER A 123 5.02 -13.58 -1.10
CA SER A 123 5.52 -14.51 -0.08
C SER A 123 6.98 -14.93 -0.28
N LEU A 124 7.53 -14.80 -1.50
CA LEU A 124 8.94 -15.10 -1.75
C LEU A 124 9.88 -14.22 -0.93
N TYR A 125 9.47 -12.98 -0.66
CA TYR A 125 10.26 -11.98 0.08
C TYR A 125 9.86 -11.87 1.56
N ALA A 126 8.76 -12.50 1.95
CA ALA A 126 8.28 -12.53 3.33
C ALA A 126 8.75 -13.74 4.14
N ASN A 127 9.32 -14.76 3.49
CA ASN A 127 9.72 -16.02 4.10
C ASN A 127 11.24 -16.20 4.09
N LYS A 128 11.85 -16.39 5.27
CA LYS A 128 13.29 -16.68 5.44
C LYS A 128 13.80 -17.85 4.61
N ASN A 129 12.92 -18.80 4.32
CA ASN A 129 13.23 -19.99 3.51
C ASN A 129 12.76 -19.86 2.05
N GLY A 130 12.26 -18.69 1.65
CA GLY A 130 11.81 -18.45 0.28
C GLY A 130 12.96 -18.24 -0.69
N ASN A 131 12.73 -18.55 -1.97
CA ASN A 131 13.73 -18.40 -3.03
C ASN A 131 14.08 -16.93 -3.31
N GLY A 132 13.16 -15.98 -3.05
CA GLY A 132 13.39 -14.55 -3.18
C GLY A 132 14.25 -13.95 -2.08
N GLY A 133 14.45 -14.72 -1.03
CA GLY A 133 15.14 -14.28 0.17
C GLY A 133 14.23 -13.52 1.14
N TYR A 134 14.68 -13.47 2.37
CA TYR A 134 14.08 -12.66 3.43
C TYR A 134 15.15 -11.70 3.93
N TYR A 135 14.81 -10.43 3.98
CA TYR A 135 15.74 -9.40 4.37
C TYR A 135 15.18 -8.61 5.55
N GLU A 136 15.96 -8.57 6.63
CA GLU A 136 15.83 -7.59 7.70
C GLU A 136 16.98 -6.60 7.53
N SER A 137 16.67 -5.36 7.19
CA SER A 137 17.68 -4.31 7.16
C SER A 137 17.87 -3.71 8.55
N ASP A 138 19.01 -3.07 8.77
CA ASP A 138 19.32 -2.41 10.04
C ASP A 138 18.73 -0.99 10.16
N ARG A 139 17.81 -0.60 9.25
CA ARG A 139 17.20 0.74 9.22
C ARG A 139 16.48 1.15 10.50
N TYR A 140 16.06 0.16 11.30
CA TYR A 140 15.44 0.37 12.61
C TYR A 140 16.31 -0.11 13.76
N ALA A 141 17.59 -0.43 13.52
CA ALA A 141 18.47 -1.00 14.51
C ALA A 141 18.82 -0.05 15.66
N ASN A 142 18.71 1.25 15.44
CA ASN A 142 18.93 2.26 16.46
C ASN A 142 17.86 3.36 16.42
N SER A 143 17.68 4.02 17.57
CA SER A 143 16.67 5.07 17.74
C SER A 143 16.95 6.35 16.94
N ASN A 144 18.17 6.51 16.43
CA ASN A 144 18.58 7.67 15.64
C ASN A 144 18.43 7.45 14.14
N HIS A 145 17.99 6.26 13.73
CA HIS A 145 17.88 5.87 12.32
C HIS A 145 19.20 6.02 11.52
N GLU A 146 20.31 5.73 12.20
CA GLU A 146 21.64 5.73 11.58
C GLU A 146 21.92 4.38 10.92
N ALA A 147 21.03 3.96 10.00
CA ALA A 147 21.19 2.71 9.30
C ALA A 147 22.52 2.68 8.51
N THR A 148 23.23 1.58 8.60
CA THR A 148 24.44 1.31 7.82
C THR A 148 24.12 0.47 6.57
N TYR A 149 23.00 -0.21 6.60
CA TYR A 149 22.48 -1.04 5.53
C TYR A 149 20.97 -0.90 5.43
N ILE A 150 20.45 -0.83 4.20
CA ILE A 150 19.02 -0.97 3.89
C ILE A 150 18.84 -2.00 2.79
N SER A 151 17.86 -2.88 2.95
CA SER A 151 17.43 -3.80 1.90
C SER A 151 16.24 -3.21 1.16
N PRO A 152 16.24 -3.14 -0.17
CA PRO A 152 15.04 -2.78 -0.93
C PRO A 152 13.93 -3.85 -0.80
N PHE A 153 14.25 -5.04 -0.30
CA PHE A 153 13.33 -6.17 -0.13
C PHE A 153 12.90 -6.39 1.33
N ASP A 154 13.01 -5.38 2.18
CA ASP A 154 12.61 -5.47 3.59
C ASP A 154 11.08 -5.60 3.70
N VAL A 155 10.62 -6.77 4.15
CA VAL A 155 9.18 -7.09 4.23
C VAL A 155 8.41 -6.20 5.20
N VAL A 156 9.06 -5.71 6.27
CA VAL A 156 8.42 -4.81 7.23
C VAL A 156 8.12 -3.47 6.59
N VAL A 157 9.05 -2.97 5.78
CA VAL A 157 8.86 -1.73 5.03
C VAL A 157 7.85 -1.94 3.92
N THR A 158 7.94 -3.04 3.16
CA THR A 158 6.96 -3.37 2.12
C THR A 158 5.53 -3.41 2.68
N LEU A 159 5.30 -4.17 3.75
CA LEU A 159 3.96 -4.24 4.36
C LEU A 159 3.49 -2.88 4.86
N SER A 160 4.37 -2.10 5.48
CA SER A 160 4.02 -0.76 5.98
C SER A 160 3.70 0.21 4.84
N HIS A 161 4.41 0.11 3.73
CA HIS A 161 4.18 0.86 2.50
C HIS A 161 2.80 0.53 1.90
N GLU A 162 2.50 -0.76 1.72
CA GLU A 162 1.20 -1.21 1.18
C GLU A 162 0.02 -0.83 2.10
N LEU A 163 0.23 -0.87 3.41
CA LEU A 163 -0.76 -0.37 4.36
C LEU A 163 -0.92 1.16 4.28
N GLY A 164 0.13 1.88 3.91
CA GLY A 164 0.05 3.31 3.60
C GLY A 164 -0.92 3.57 2.44
N HIS A 165 -0.80 2.83 1.33
CA HIS A 165 -1.75 2.89 0.21
C HIS A 165 -3.16 2.52 0.62
N TYR A 166 -3.33 1.42 1.35
CA TYR A 166 -4.62 0.99 1.86
C TYR A 166 -5.29 2.06 2.76
N LEU A 167 -4.49 2.91 3.38
CA LEU A 167 -4.93 4.05 4.19
C LEU A 167 -4.89 5.40 3.44
N GLY A 168 -4.77 5.39 2.12
CA GLY A 168 -4.99 6.57 1.26
C GLY A 168 -3.76 7.39 0.92
N LEU A 169 -2.56 6.86 1.13
CA LEU A 169 -1.32 7.53 0.71
C LEU A 169 -0.94 7.13 -0.72
N PHE A 170 -0.43 8.07 -1.47
CA PHE A 170 0.21 7.88 -2.77
C PHE A 170 1.74 7.87 -2.61
N HIS A 171 2.45 7.47 -3.66
CA HIS A 171 3.91 7.53 -3.65
C HIS A 171 4.43 8.97 -3.54
N ALA A 172 5.54 9.14 -2.84
CA ALA A 172 6.22 10.43 -2.67
C ALA A 172 7.11 10.80 -3.90
N PHE A 173 6.70 10.35 -5.10
CA PHE A 173 7.32 10.72 -6.37
C PHE A 173 6.21 10.94 -7.42
N SER A 174 6.58 11.58 -8.54
CA SER A 174 5.61 11.93 -9.58
C SER A 174 5.05 10.69 -10.26
N GLU A 175 3.73 10.56 -10.27
CA GLU A 175 2.99 9.47 -10.90
C GLU A 175 1.82 9.99 -11.74
N HIS A 176 1.28 9.12 -12.59
CA HIS A 176 0.01 9.33 -13.25
C HIS A 176 -0.85 8.07 -13.20
N LYS A 177 -2.16 8.23 -13.24
CA LYS A 177 -3.11 7.12 -13.26
C LYS A 177 -3.21 6.53 -14.66
N VAL A 178 -3.26 5.20 -14.75
CA VAL A 178 -3.46 4.43 -15.96
C VAL A 178 -4.75 3.61 -15.84
N GLU A 179 -5.71 3.85 -16.71
CA GLU A 179 -6.94 3.04 -16.77
C GLU A 179 -6.69 1.79 -17.60
N ASN A 180 -6.88 0.63 -16.98
CA ASN A 180 -6.69 -0.68 -17.63
C ASN A 180 -7.94 -1.13 -18.39
N ALA A 181 -7.76 -2.02 -19.36
CA ALA A 181 -8.85 -2.54 -20.19
C ALA A 181 -9.93 -3.30 -19.40
N ASP A 182 -9.62 -3.80 -18.21
CA ASP A 182 -10.56 -4.47 -17.29
C ASP A 182 -11.34 -3.49 -16.39
N GLY A 183 -11.10 -2.19 -16.54
CA GLY A 183 -11.74 -1.12 -15.79
C GLY A 183 -11.12 -0.85 -14.42
N THR A 184 -10.01 -1.49 -14.08
CA THR A 184 -9.19 -1.12 -12.92
C THR A 184 -8.31 0.07 -13.26
N THR A 185 -7.81 0.77 -12.25
CA THR A 185 -6.82 1.84 -12.42
C THR A 185 -5.55 1.45 -11.66
N THR A 186 -4.41 1.63 -12.31
CA THR A 186 -3.07 1.52 -11.71
C THR A 186 -2.37 2.87 -11.75
N THR A 187 -1.17 2.98 -11.20
CA THR A 187 -0.31 4.16 -11.33
C THR A 187 1.02 3.78 -11.94
N ASP A 188 1.57 4.68 -12.73
CA ASP A 188 2.92 4.58 -13.30
C ASP A 188 3.71 5.84 -13.01
N ALA A 189 5.05 5.73 -12.89
CA ALA A 189 5.92 6.87 -12.71
C ALA A 189 5.81 7.83 -13.90
N SER A 190 5.73 9.12 -13.61
CA SER A 190 5.68 10.15 -14.65
C SER A 190 7.09 10.49 -15.15
N GLU A 191 7.21 10.79 -16.45
CA GLU A 191 8.44 11.34 -17.02
C GLU A 191 8.70 12.80 -16.56
N GLY A 192 7.66 13.48 -16.10
CA GLY A 192 7.73 14.84 -15.54
C GLY A 192 8.01 14.88 -14.05
N CYS A 193 8.03 16.07 -13.50
CA CYS A 193 8.23 16.33 -12.09
C CYS A 193 7.02 17.10 -11.55
N TYR A 194 6.11 16.39 -10.89
CA TYR A 194 4.84 16.94 -10.40
C TYR A 194 4.58 16.42 -8.97
N ASP A 195 3.90 17.21 -8.17
CA ASP A 195 3.33 16.76 -6.92
C ASP A 195 2.03 16.00 -7.21
N THR A 196 2.02 14.70 -6.92
CA THR A 196 0.90 13.79 -7.19
C THR A 196 0.46 13.00 -5.98
N ASP A 197 1.08 13.19 -4.81
CA ASP A 197 0.72 12.50 -3.57
C ASP A 197 -0.29 13.28 -2.71
N TYR A 198 -0.61 14.52 -3.13
CA TYR A 198 -1.56 15.41 -2.45
C TYR A 198 -1.12 15.78 -1.02
N CYS A 199 0.19 15.89 -0.80
CA CYS A 199 0.81 16.24 0.47
C CYS A 199 1.95 17.24 0.27
N ASP A 200 1.69 18.55 0.39
CA ASP A 200 2.67 19.61 0.17
C ASP A 200 3.94 19.50 1.07
N ASP A 201 3.88 18.69 2.13
CA ASP A 201 5.00 18.49 3.06
C ASP A 201 5.85 17.24 2.74
N THR A 202 5.61 16.61 1.58
CA THR A 202 6.42 15.54 0.98
C THR A 202 7.00 16.02 -0.34
N PRO A 203 8.32 16.30 -0.42
CA PRO A 203 8.93 16.74 -1.66
C PRO A 203 8.85 15.67 -2.75
N SER A 204 8.13 15.95 -3.83
CA SER A 204 8.03 15.05 -4.98
C SER A 204 9.27 15.13 -5.87
N TYR A 205 9.60 14.05 -6.57
CA TYR A 205 10.75 13.98 -7.48
C TYR A 205 10.43 13.11 -8.71
N ASN A 206 11.24 13.22 -9.75
CA ASN A 206 11.17 12.38 -10.92
C ASN A 206 11.88 11.04 -10.66
N ARG A 207 11.11 9.98 -10.46
CA ARG A 207 11.65 8.64 -10.17
C ARG A 207 12.44 8.06 -11.36
N THR A 208 12.03 8.34 -12.59
CA THR A 208 12.73 7.83 -13.78
C THR A 208 14.17 8.40 -13.85
N GLU A 209 14.34 9.68 -13.60
CA GLU A 209 15.67 10.30 -13.51
C GLU A 209 16.50 9.72 -12.35
N TYR A 210 15.87 9.52 -11.19
CA TYR A 210 16.54 8.89 -10.06
C TYR A 210 17.00 7.46 -10.41
N MET A 211 16.20 6.66 -11.11
CA MET A 211 16.58 5.29 -11.51
C MET A 211 17.77 5.28 -12.47
N VAL A 212 17.84 6.21 -13.40
CA VAL A 212 19.01 6.40 -14.27
C VAL A 212 20.27 6.75 -13.45
N TYR A 213 20.13 7.67 -12.51
CA TYR A 213 21.23 8.05 -11.61
C TYR A 213 21.72 6.86 -10.78
N ILE A 214 20.81 6.13 -10.10
CA ILE A 214 21.19 5.05 -9.20
C ILE A 214 21.81 3.86 -9.95
N GLU A 215 21.31 3.55 -11.13
CA GLU A 215 21.89 2.50 -11.98
C GLU A 215 23.33 2.82 -12.38
N TYR A 216 23.58 4.05 -12.82
CA TYR A 216 24.93 4.52 -13.13
C TYR A 216 25.83 4.53 -11.90
N TYR A 217 25.32 5.04 -10.76
CA TYR A 217 26.05 5.11 -9.51
C TYR A 217 26.47 3.73 -9.03
N MET A 218 25.57 2.75 -9.00
CA MET A 218 25.82 1.39 -8.56
C MET A 218 26.82 0.64 -9.47
N LYS A 219 26.79 0.92 -10.79
CA LYS A 219 27.76 0.35 -11.75
C LYS A 219 29.16 0.94 -11.58
N SER A 220 29.27 2.19 -11.16
CA SER A 220 30.55 2.93 -11.08
C SER A 220 31.22 2.83 -9.70
N HIS A 221 30.51 2.35 -8.67
CA HIS A 221 31.00 2.29 -7.29
C HIS A 221 30.90 0.87 -6.73
N THR A 222 32.04 0.28 -6.43
CA THR A 222 32.10 -1.07 -5.81
C THR A 222 31.62 -1.08 -4.36
N THR A 223 31.65 0.08 -3.69
CA THR A 223 31.18 0.28 -2.31
C THR A 223 30.31 1.54 -2.29
N PRO A 224 29.02 1.41 -2.64
CA PRO A 224 28.09 2.54 -2.61
C PRO A 224 27.95 3.10 -1.20
N ARG A 225 27.92 4.42 -1.08
CA ARG A 225 27.64 5.09 0.20
C ARG A 225 26.13 5.24 0.37
N LEU A 226 25.63 4.94 1.56
CA LEU A 226 24.20 5.01 1.84
C LEU A 226 23.61 6.40 1.54
N GLN A 227 24.32 7.47 1.87
CA GLN A 227 23.86 8.84 1.60
C GLN A 227 23.64 9.12 0.13
N ASP A 228 24.50 8.58 -0.75
CA ASP A 228 24.38 8.82 -2.20
C ASP A 228 23.19 8.05 -2.79
N VAL A 229 22.89 6.83 -2.30
CA VAL A 229 21.74 6.08 -2.76
C VAL A 229 20.40 6.60 -2.19
N LEU A 230 20.43 7.28 -1.04
CA LEU A 230 19.26 7.93 -0.46
C LEU A 230 18.95 9.30 -1.07
N LEU A 231 19.91 9.92 -1.78
CA LEU A 231 19.78 11.27 -2.28
C LEU A 231 18.66 11.38 -3.31
N ARG A 232 17.80 12.39 -3.16
CA ARG A 232 16.78 12.77 -4.13
C ARG A 232 16.95 14.21 -4.53
N THR A 233 16.69 14.47 -5.81
CA THR A 233 16.57 15.82 -6.37
C THR A 233 15.08 16.10 -6.53
N PRO A 234 14.48 16.95 -5.70
CA PRO A 234 13.04 17.22 -5.77
C PRO A 234 12.67 18.08 -6.97
N CYS A 235 11.38 18.15 -7.28
CA CYS A 235 10.82 19.04 -8.30
C CYS A 235 11.08 20.51 -7.97
N ASP A 236 11.05 20.84 -6.69
CA ASP A 236 11.33 22.16 -6.14
C ASP A 236 12.10 22.04 -4.82
N GLY A 237 13.00 23.00 -4.56
CA GLY A 237 13.75 23.09 -3.32
C GLY A 237 15.09 22.38 -3.34
N ASP A 238 15.63 22.13 -2.15
CA ASP A 238 16.95 21.54 -1.95
C ASP A 238 16.91 20.02 -1.96
N ASN A 239 18.01 19.41 -2.40
CA ASN A 239 18.17 17.95 -2.34
C ASN A 239 17.99 17.42 -0.91
N TYR A 240 17.37 16.25 -0.80
CA TYR A 240 17.10 15.61 0.48
C TYR A 240 17.46 14.12 0.47
N LEU A 241 17.55 13.53 1.65
CA LEU A 241 17.74 12.07 1.81
C LEU A 241 16.40 11.40 2.04
N SER A 242 16.08 10.42 1.22
CA SER A 242 14.82 9.70 1.28
C SER A 242 14.64 8.94 2.58
N ALA A 243 13.55 9.25 3.29
CA ALA A 243 13.15 8.58 4.52
C ALA A 243 11.64 8.27 4.56
N ASN A 244 10.86 8.76 3.60
CA ASN A 244 9.42 8.56 3.56
C ASN A 244 9.07 7.10 3.28
N ILE A 245 8.06 6.56 3.99
CA ILE A 245 7.61 5.19 3.82
C ILE A 245 6.94 4.96 2.46
N MET A 246 6.45 6.03 1.83
CA MET A 246 5.81 5.97 0.51
C MET A 246 6.79 6.21 -0.64
N ASP A 247 8.09 6.16 -0.40
CA ASP A 247 9.12 6.17 -1.44
C ASP A 247 9.56 4.74 -1.78
N TYR A 248 10.22 4.56 -2.95
CA TYR A 248 10.65 3.27 -3.45
C TYR A 248 12.14 3.01 -3.26
N SER A 249 12.48 1.71 -3.26
CA SER A 249 13.85 1.18 -3.34
C SER A 249 14.72 1.67 -2.18
N TYR A 250 15.67 2.53 -2.46
CA TYR A 250 16.62 3.02 -1.46
C TYR A 250 16.04 4.20 -0.70
N THR A 251 15.23 3.91 0.30
CA THR A 251 14.72 4.87 1.29
C THR A 251 14.92 4.32 2.69
N LEU A 252 15.02 5.16 3.70
CA LEU A 252 14.98 4.69 5.08
C LEU A 252 13.60 4.14 5.45
N GLY A 253 12.53 4.56 4.77
CA GLY A 253 11.21 3.95 4.82
C GLY A 253 10.54 3.91 6.18
N TYR A 254 10.69 4.95 7.00
CA TYR A 254 10.08 5.02 8.33
C TYR A 254 9.24 6.28 8.54
N LYS A 255 9.47 7.32 7.73
CA LYS A 255 8.89 8.64 7.96
C LYS A 255 7.50 8.76 7.35
N ILE A 256 6.59 9.32 8.13
CA ILE A 256 5.28 9.80 7.70
C ILE A 256 5.21 11.29 8.00
N SER A 257 4.73 12.10 7.05
CA SER A 257 4.57 13.53 7.18
C SER A 257 3.28 13.92 7.92
N ALA A 258 3.11 15.19 8.27
CA ALA A 258 1.91 15.68 8.93
C ALA A 258 0.67 15.59 8.02
N GLN A 259 0.82 15.89 6.72
CA GLN A 259 -0.30 15.80 5.77
C GLN A 259 -0.62 14.34 5.43
N GLN A 260 0.37 13.47 5.30
CA GLN A 260 0.15 12.03 5.18
C GLN A 260 -0.63 11.47 6.38
N LYS A 261 -0.25 11.85 7.61
CA LYS A 261 -1.01 11.51 8.82
C LYS A 261 -2.45 12.01 8.76
N ALA A 262 -2.67 13.24 8.30
CA ALA A 262 -4.01 13.80 8.17
C ALA A 262 -4.87 13.01 7.17
N ARG A 263 -4.29 12.58 6.02
CA ARG A 263 -4.94 11.71 5.05
C ARG A 263 -5.32 10.36 5.66
N ILE A 264 -4.38 9.66 6.30
CA ILE A 264 -4.64 8.39 7.01
C ILE A 264 -5.79 8.54 8.00
N ARG A 265 -5.77 9.59 8.83
CA ARG A 265 -6.83 9.84 9.84
C ARG A 265 -8.18 10.11 9.19
N ASN A 266 -8.21 10.85 8.07
CA ASN A 266 -9.43 11.09 7.32
C ASN A 266 -10.00 9.77 6.77
N VAL A 267 -9.18 8.95 6.12
CA VAL A 267 -9.57 7.64 5.60
C VAL A 267 -10.15 6.75 6.71
N MET A 268 -9.48 6.66 7.84
CA MET A 268 -9.97 5.87 8.97
C MET A 268 -11.32 6.34 9.50
N TYR A 269 -11.56 7.66 9.50
CA TYR A 269 -12.80 8.22 10.04
C TYR A 269 -13.97 8.19 9.05
N TYR A 270 -13.73 8.29 7.76
CA TYR A 270 -14.78 8.57 6.79
C TYR A 270 -14.90 7.57 5.64
N SER A 271 -13.83 6.84 5.30
CA SER A 271 -13.86 5.88 4.19
C SER A 271 -14.61 4.60 4.56
N PRO A 272 -15.47 4.06 3.68
CA PRO A 272 -16.04 2.73 3.86
C PRO A 272 -14.96 1.65 3.67
N LEU A 273 -15.23 0.42 4.10
CA LEU A 273 -14.35 -0.74 3.95
C LEU A 273 -12.97 -0.61 4.66
N ILE A 274 -12.85 0.32 5.57
CA ILE A 274 -11.66 0.51 6.40
C ILE A 274 -12.08 0.33 7.86
N PRO A 275 -11.44 -0.56 8.64
CA PRO A 275 -11.77 -0.73 10.04
C PRO A 275 -11.42 0.49 10.89
N GLY A 276 -12.05 0.61 12.05
CA GLY A 276 -11.75 1.64 13.04
C GLY A 276 -12.94 2.52 13.40
N PRO A 277 -12.74 3.48 14.31
CA PRO A 277 -13.82 4.34 14.77
C PRO A 277 -14.25 5.28 13.65
N LYS A 278 -15.56 5.30 13.33
CA LYS A 278 -16.14 6.15 12.30
C LYS A 278 -16.76 7.40 12.88
N LYS A 279 -16.55 8.52 12.19
CA LYS A 279 -17.26 9.78 12.45
C LYS A 279 -18.44 9.89 11.48
N ASN A 280 -19.54 10.50 11.92
CA ASN A 280 -20.75 10.77 11.11
C ASN A 280 -21.48 9.52 10.59
N GLY A 281 -21.51 8.43 11.36
CA GLY A 281 -22.33 7.26 11.08
C GLY A 281 -21.91 6.40 9.90
N ALA A 282 -20.69 6.61 9.35
CA ALA A 282 -20.09 5.63 8.47
C ALA A 282 -19.82 4.35 9.28
N ASN A 283 -20.29 3.20 8.78
CA ASN A 283 -20.13 1.87 9.40
C ASN A 283 -20.80 1.65 10.77
N THR A 284 -21.87 2.35 11.11
CA THR A 284 -22.74 1.84 12.20
C THR A 284 -23.70 0.82 11.62
N ARG A 285 -23.82 -0.36 12.24
CA ARG A 285 -24.76 -1.43 11.87
C ARG A 285 -26.24 -0.97 11.77
N ALA A 286 -26.54 0.29 12.13
CA ALA A 286 -27.88 0.82 12.31
C ALA A 286 -28.30 1.91 11.31
N ALA A 287 -27.46 2.37 10.41
CA ALA A 287 -27.83 3.50 9.55
C ALA A 287 -28.07 3.10 8.10
N GLY A 288 -29.33 2.78 7.81
CA GLY A 288 -29.98 2.54 6.55
C GLY A 288 -29.49 3.25 5.30
N TYR A 289 -29.40 2.63 4.36
CA TYR A 289 -29.67 2.49 2.94
C TYR A 289 -28.84 1.30 2.45
N GLU A 290 -29.42 0.15 2.55
CA GLU A 290 -28.87 -1.03 1.87
C GLU A 290 -29.21 -0.90 0.39
N ALA A 291 -28.22 -0.48 -0.41
CA ALA A 291 -28.29 -0.74 -1.83
C ALA A 291 -28.41 -2.24 -2.03
N GLU A 292 -29.50 -2.70 -2.63
CA GLU A 292 -29.65 -4.10 -2.99
C GLU A 292 -28.68 -4.43 -4.14
N GLY A 293 -27.89 -5.53 -3.98
CA GLY A 293 -27.02 -6.05 -5.00
C GLY A 293 -25.55 -5.62 -4.92
N LYS A 294 -24.81 -5.96 -5.98
CA LYS A 294 -23.37 -5.67 -6.09
C LYS A 294 -23.15 -4.21 -6.47
N LEU A 295 -22.20 -3.57 -5.80
CA LEU A 295 -21.78 -2.20 -6.12
C LEU A 295 -20.73 -2.21 -7.24
N ASP A 296 -20.82 -1.23 -8.12
CA ASP A 296 -19.83 -1.02 -9.18
C ASP A 296 -18.74 -0.06 -8.66
N LEU A 297 -17.90 -0.59 -7.79
CA LEU A 297 -16.77 0.13 -7.20
C LEU A 297 -15.51 -0.31 -7.96
N LYS A 298 -15.08 0.52 -8.90
CA LYS A 298 -13.84 0.27 -9.65
C LYS A 298 -12.63 0.58 -8.75
N PRO A 299 -11.70 -0.37 -8.54
CA PRO A 299 -10.57 -0.14 -7.67
C PRO A 299 -9.46 0.67 -8.36
N VAL A 300 -8.74 1.46 -7.59
CA VAL A 300 -7.38 1.88 -7.89
C VAL A 300 -6.45 0.90 -7.18
N ILE A 301 -5.53 0.30 -7.92
CA ILE A 301 -4.59 -0.70 -7.45
C ILE A 301 -3.19 -0.13 -7.63
N ILE A 302 -2.46 0.07 -6.52
CA ILE A 302 -1.09 0.62 -6.52
C ILE A 302 -0.11 -0.50 -6.21
N LYS A 303 1.04 -0.48 -6.92
CA LYS A 303 2.15 -1.44 -6.74
C LYS A 303 3.21 -0.83 -5.85
#